data_a359e85d2b2ccae74297094fc32d27e3
#
_entry.id   a359e85d2b2ccae74297094fc32d27e3
#
_cell.length_a   1.000
_cell.length_b   1.000
_cell.length_c   1.000
_cell.angle_alpha   90.00
_cell.angle_beta   90.00
_cell.angle_gamma   90.00
#
_symmetry.space_group_name_H-M   'P 1'
#
loop_
_entity.id
_entity.type
_entity.pdbx_description
1 polymer ?
#
loop_
_entity_poly.entity_id
_entity_poly.type
_entity_poly.pdbx_seq_one_letter_code
_entity_poly.pdbx_strand_id
1 'polypeptide(L)'
;MELASAVTDGTLDDLVKAVEENPEKDWRSFLFWAFKNKNFTARVGIVDWMLDHGADPAQVNPHEGTNVLHVMFTRREHDFVGEAKLLQRLLDGGADINLKAPKWNVPIYALWENSVVSDEELAPFYDVLFSYPGIDWDVIVKKVFGVPTSFRDYVNHAAKRCPELHRRMHDYLENGPSPRPVFD
;
A
#
# COMPACT_ATOMS: atom_id res chain seq x y z
N MET A 1 13.60 -16.85 -18.15
CA MET A 1 13.49 -16.69 -16.64
C MET A 1 12.13 -17.22 -16.21
N GLU A 2 12.03 -17.88 -15.04
CA GLU A 2 10.71 -18.26 -14.54
C GLU A 2 9.87 -17.02 -14.16
N LEU A 3 8.56 -17.08 -14.37
CA LEU A 3 7.66 -15.96 -14.15
C LEU A 3 7.76 -15.36 -12.72
N ALA A 4 7.84 -16.22 -11.70
CA ALA A 4 7.99 -15.78 -10.31
C ALA A 4 9.28 -14.94 -10.11
N SER A 5 10.41 -15.42 -10.65
CA SER A 5 11.69 -14.70 -10.56
C SER A 5 11.69 -13.41 -11.36
N ALA A 6 11.04 -13.38 -12.52
CA ALA A 6 10.88 -12.16 -13.31
C ALA A 6 10.16 -11.07 -12.52
N VAL A 7 9.12 -11.45 -11.76
CA VAL A 7 8.33 -10.53 -10.94
C VAL A 7 9.09 -10.06 -9.68
N THR A 8 9.77 -10.97 -8.97
CA THR A 8 10.37 -10.68 -7.65
C THR A 8 11.77 -10.10 -7.69
N ASP A 9 12.52 -10.41 -8.73
CA ASP A 9 13.95 -10.08 -8.82
C ASP A 9 14.36 -9.50 -10.19
N GLY A 10 13.46 -9.59 -11.20
CA GLY A 10 13.70 -9.12 -12.57
C GLY A 10 13.30 -7.66 -12.80
N THR A 11 13.38 -7.28 -14.06
CA THR A 11 12.95 -6.01 -14.61
C THR A 11 11.58 -6.14 -15.31
N LEU A 12 11.02 -5.03 -15.79
CA LEU A 12 9.82 -5.05 -16.62
C LEU A 12 10.04 -5.88 -17.90
N ASP A 13 11.18 -5.73 -18.56
CA ASP A 13 11.50 -6.50 -19.77
C ASP A 13 11.56 -8.01 -19.49
N ASP A 14 12.11 -8.40 -18.34
CA ASP A 14 12.12 -9.80 -17.89
C ASP A 14 10.72 -10.35 -17.67
N LEU A 15 9.82 -9.55 -17.10
CA LEU A 15 8.41 -9.94 -16.92
C LEU A 15 7.71 -10.11 -18.27
N VAL A 16 7.81 -9.11 -19.16
CA VAL A 16 7.16 -9.14 -20.48
C VAL A 16 7.61 -10.40 -21.24
N LYS A 17 8.91 -10.64 -21.29
CA LYS A 17 9.47 -11.84 -21.92
C LYS A 17 8.97 -13.14 -21.27
N ALA A 18 8.93 -13.20 -19.94
CA ALA A 18 8.47 -14.39 -19.23
C ALA A 18 6.97 -14.66 -19.48
N VAL A 19 6.14 -13.64 -19.66
CA VAL A 19 4.72 -13.75 -20.02
C VAL A 19 4.58 -14.25 -21.46
N GLU A 20 5.34 -13.71 -22.41
CA GLU A 20 5.35 -14.15 -23.82
C GLU A 20 5.77 -15.62 -23.96
N GLU A 21 6.77 -16.06 -23.18
CA GLU A 21 7.26 -17.44 -23.18
C GLU A 21 6.29 -18.43 -22.48
N ASN A 22 5.36 -17.94 -21.65
CA ASN A 22 4.43 -18.76 -20.87
C ASN A 22 3.00 -18.20 -20.91
N PRO A 23 2.37 -18.10 -22.09
CA PRO A 23 1.07 -17.44 -22.26
C PRO A 23 -0.08 -18.15 -21.53
N GLU A 24 0.10 -19.43 -21.17
CA GLU A 24 -0.90 -20.22 -20.43
C GLU A 24 -0.89 -19.95 -18.91
N LYS A 25 0.15 -19.31 -18.38
CA LYS A 25 0.26 -19.03 -16.94
C LYS A 25 -0.51 -17.78 -16.58
N ASP A 26 -1.27 -17.87 -15.49
CA ASP A 26 -1.94 -16.71 -14.91
C ASP A 26 -0.94 -15.86 -14.10
N TRP A 27 -0.30 -14.91 -14.80
CA TRP A 27 0.65 -13.98 -14.20
C TRP A 27 -0.04 -12.91 -13.34
N ARG A 28 -1.34 -12.68 -13.48
CA ARG A 28 -2.09 -11.66 -12.74
C ARG A 28 -2.11 -11.96 -11.25
N SER A 29 -2.11 -13.24 -10.88
CA SER A 29 -2.03 -13.68 -9.49
C SER A 29 -0.72 -13.31 -8.79
N PHE A 30 0.31 -12.89 -9.54
CA PHE A 30 1.60 -12.47 -9.01
C PHE A 30 1.65 -11.00 -8.57
N LEU A 31 0.55 -10.23 -8.62
CA LEU A 31 0.55 -8.82 -8.20
C LEU A 31 1.09 -8.61 -6.78
N PHE A 32 0.75 -9.50 -5.84
CA PHE A 32 1.33 -9.47 -4.47
C PHE A 32 2.84 -9.67 -4.44
N TRP A 33 3.36 -10.48 -5.39
CA TRP A 33 4.78 -10.77 -5.46
C TRP A 33 5.56 -9.61 -6.08
N ALA A 34 4.94 -8.86 -6.99
CA ALA A 34 5.54 -7.69 -7.61
C ALA A 34 5.96 -6.65 -6.57
N PHE A 35 5.16 -6.45 -5.52
CA PHE A 35 5.51 -5.58 -4.40
C PHE A 35 6.67 -6.08 -3.53
N LYS A 36 7.10 -7.34 -3.69
CA LYS A 36 8.28 -7.90 -3.02
C LYS A 36 9.58 -7.64 -3.78
N ASN A 37 9.51 -7.13 -5.02
CA ASN A 37 10.71 -6.82 -5.79
C ASN A 37 11.57 -5.80 -5.03
N LYS A 38 12.86 -6.12 -4.86
CA LYS A 38 13.81 -5.30 -4.08
C LYS A 38 14.24 -4.05 -4.83
N ASN A 39 14.23 -4.10 -6.16
CA ASN A 39 14.47 -2.93 -6.98
C ASN A 39 13.16 -2.13 -7.08
N PHE A 40 13.05 -1.04 -6.32
CA PHE A 40 11.83 -0.24 -6.26
C PHE A 40 11.48 0.43 -7.61
N THR A 41 12.46 0.77 -8.44
CA THR A 41 12.20 1.30 -9.80
C THR A 41 11.59 0.23 -10.70
N ALA A 42 12.15 -0.99 -10.68
CA ALA A 42 11.59 -2.12 -11.42
C ALA A 42 10.20 -2.49 -10.88
N ARG A 43 10.01 -2.46 -9.56
CA ARG A 43 8.72 -2.72 -8.89
C ARG A 43 7.63 -1.80 -9.42
N VAL A 44 7.88 -0.48 -9.52
CA VAL A 44 6.92 0.48 -10.05
C VAL A 44 6.53 0.10 -11.49
N GLY A 45 7.49 -0.11 -12.38
CA GLY A 45 7.22 -0.46 -13.77
C GLY A 45 6.47 -1.80 -13.93
N ILE A 46 6.85 -2.81 -13.15
CA ILE A 46 6.22 -4.15 -13.16
C ILE A 46 4.74 -4.04 -12.71
N VAL A 47 4.48 -3.38 -11.58
CA VAL A 47 3.12 -3.24 -11.04
C VAL A 47 2.25 -2.42 -11.97
N ASP A 48 2.78 -1.31 -12.51
CA ASP A 48 2.09 -0.44 -13.45
C ASP A 48 1.66 -1.21 -14.69
N TRP A 49 2.59 -1.96 -15.29
CA TRP A 49 2.31 -2.83 -16.42
C TRP A 49 1.26 -3.93 -16.09
N MET A 50 1.36 -4.57 -14.93
CA MET A 50 0.39 -5.58 -14.51
C MET A 50 -1.02 -5.01 -14.38
N LEU A 51 -1.16 -3.80 -13.82
CA LEU A 51 -2.45 -3.12 -13.72
C LEU A 51 -3.00 -2.75 -15.10
N ASP A 52 -2.16 -2.27 -16.04
CA ASP A 52 -2.56 -1.97 -17.42
C ASP A 52 -3.06 -3.21 -18.17
N HIS A 53 -2.58 -4.40 -17.79
CA HIS A 53 -2.93 -5.67 -18.44
C HIS A 53 -3.97 -6.47 -17.63
N GLY A 54 -4.67 -5.82 -16.69
CA GLY A 54 -5.85 -6.37 -16.01
C GLY A 54 -5.57 -7.21 -14.78
N ALA A 55 -4.43 -6.99 -14.08
CA ALA A 55 -4.29 -7.50 -12.72
C ALA A 55 -5.33 -6.80 -11.82
N ASP A 56 -5.97 -7.57 -10.94
CA ASP A 56 -7.01 -7.07 -10.05
C ASP A 56 -6.42 -6.51 -8.74
N PRO A 57 -6.47 -5.18 -8.51
CA PRO A 57 -5.97 -4.57 -7.28
C PRO A 57 -6.84 -4.88 -6.06
N ALA A 58 -8.09 -5.29 -6.23
CA ALA A 58 -9.00 -5.63 -5.14
C ALA A 58 -8.75 -7.03 -4.55
N GLN A 59 -7.80 -7.79 -5.11
CA GLN A 59 -7.49 -9.14 -4.63
C GLN A 59 -7.14 -9.15 -3.14
N VAL A 60 -7.65 -10.19 -2.44
CA VAL A 60 -7.32 -10.50 -1.05
C VAL A 60 -6.61 -11.86 -1.02
N ASN A 61 -5.47 -11.92 -0.33
CA ASN A 61 -4.78 -13.18 -0.09
C ASN A 61 -5.62 -14.05 0.86
N PRO A 62 -6.13 -15.21 0.40
CA PRO A 62 -7.05 -16.02 1.21
C PRO A 62 -6.40 -16.66 2.45
N HIS A 63 -5.07 -16.78 2.49
CA HIS A 63 -4.34 -17.37 3.60
C HIS A 63 -3.99 -16.36 4.69
N GLU A 64 -3.67 -15.13 4.29
CA GLU A 64 -3.20 -14.09 5.21
C GLU A 64 -4.27 -13.03 5.49
N GLY A 65 -5.34 -12.96 4.69
CA GLY A 65 -6.36 -11.94 4.75
C GLY A 65 -5.83 -10.54 4.40
N THR A 66 -4.68 -10.47 3.70
CA THR A 66 -4.05 -9.20 3.28
C THR A 66 -4.45 -8.83 1.86
N ASN A 67 -4.45 -7.55 1.53
CA ASN A 67 -4.47 -7.05 0.15
C ASN A 67 -3.10 -6.49 -0.26
N VAL A 68 -3.00 -6.01 -1.49
CA VAL A 68 -1.75 -5.47 -2.06
C VAL A 68 -1.20 -4.28 -1.28
N LEU A 69 -2.07 -3.47 -0.64
CA LEU A 69 -1.66 -2.32 0.17
C LEU A 69 -0.85 -2.75 1.39
N HIS A 70 -1.21 -3.87 2.03
CA HIS A 70 -0.42 -4.41 3.15
C HIS A 70 1.00 -4.78 2.70
N VAL A 71 1.13 -5.44 1.53
CA VAL A 71 2.44 -5.83 1.01
C VAL A 71 3.27 -4.61 0.67
N MET A 72 2.68 -3.63 -0.01
CA MET A 72 3.31 -2.37 -0.35
C MET A 72 3.84 -1.66 0.90
N PHE A 73 2.99 -1.44 1.91
CA PHE A 73 3.32 -0.66 3.10
C PHE A 73 4.22 -1.37 4.11
N THR A 74 4.45 -2.66 3.97
CA THR A 74 5.44 -3.39 4.79
C THR A 74 6.85 -3.39 4.18
N ARG A 75 7.05 -2.74 3.05
CA ARG A 75 8.40 -2.57 2.47
C ARG A 75 9.17 -1.51 3.25
N ARG A 76 10.50 -1.62 3.23
CA ARG A 76 11.39 -0.68 3.91
C ARG A 76 11.98 0.38 2.97
N GLU A 77 12.00 0.05 1.69
CA GLU A 77 12.57 0.91 0.65
C GLU A 77 11.50 1.21 -0.39
N HIS A 78 11.33 2.49 -0.70
CA HIS A 78 10.29 2.99 -1.58
C HIS A 78 10.84 3.97 -2.61
N ASP A 79 10.26 3.93 -3.81
CA ASP A 79 10.15 5.09 -4.69
C ASP A 79 8.86 5.82 -4.31
N PHE A 80 8.95 6.76 -3.36
CA PHE A 80 7.76 7.41 -2.80
C PHE A 80 6.89 8.08 -3.86
N VAL A 81 7.48 8.68 -4.90
CA VAL A 81 6.71 9.36 -5.95
C VAL A 81 6.08 8.35 -6.89
N GLY A 82 6.86 7.41 -7.41
CA GLY A 82 6.35 6.37 -8.30
C GLY A 82 5.32 5.47 -7.62
N GLU A 83 5.57 5.08 -6.37
CA GLU A 83 4.65 4.24 -5.61
C GLU A 83 3.40 4.98 -5.12
N ALA A 84 3.44 6.30 -4.88
CA ALA A 84 2.25 7.09 -4.62
C ALA A 84 1.29 7.09 -5.83
N LYS A 85 1.83 7.19 -7.04
CA LYS A 85 1.06 7.03 -8.28
C LYS A 85 0.41 5.64 -8.38
N LEU A 86 1.17 4.58 -8.08
CA LEU A 86 0.62 3.23 -8.01
C LEU A 86 -0.47 3.10 -6.94
N LEU A 87 -0.25 3.66 -5.75
CA LEU A 87 -1.21 3.64 -4.65
C LEU A 87 -2.55 4.23 -5.08
N GLN A 88 -2.54 5.36 -5.82
CA GLN A 88 -3.76 5.94 -6.36
C GLN A 88 -4.45 4.97 -7.33
N ARG A 89 -3.71 4.34 -8.25
CA ARG A 89 -4.27 3.34 -9.17
C ARG A 89 -4.86 2.12 -8.45
N LEU A 90 -4.20 1.65 -7.39
CA LEU A 90 -4.69 0.52 -6.58
C LEU A 90 -6.01 0.85 -5.89
N LEU A 91 -6.10 2.04 -5.28
CA LEU A 91 -7.32 2.50 -4.60
C LEU A 91 -8.47 2.75 -5.59
N ASP A 92 -8.19 3.36 -6.74
CA ASP A 92 -9.18 3.55 -7.82
C ASP A 92 -9.66 2.20 -8.40
N GLY A 93 -8.81 1.20 -8.39
CA GLY A 93 -9.14 -0.18 -8.81
C GLY A 93 -9.81 -1.03 -7.73
N GLY A 94 -10.11 -0.47 -6.56
CA GLY A 94 -10.89 -1.14 -5.52
C GLY A 94 -10.08 -1.84 -4.42
N ALA A 95 -8.77 -1.58 -4.29
CA ALA A 95 -8.03 -2.05 -3.13
C ALA A 95 -8.61 -1.44 -1.85
N ASP A 96 -9.02 -2.28 -0.89
CA ASP A 96 -9.69 -1.83 0.33
C ASP A 96 -8.67 -1.27 1.35
N ILE A 97 -8.76 0.05 1.60
CA ILE A 97 -7.92 0.76 2.57
C ILE A 97 -8.23 0.37 4.02
N ASN A 98 -9.41 -0.18 4.29
CA ASN A 98 -9.88 -0.56 5.61
C ASN A 98 -9.80 -2.07 5.87
N LEU A 99 -9.31 -2.86 4.91
CA LEU A 99 -9.20 -4.31 5.09
C LEU A 99 -8.34 -4.63 6.30
N LYS A 100 -8.95 -5.26 7.30
CA LYS A 100 -8.25 -5.66 8.51
C LYS A 100 -7.70 -7.08 8.39
N ALA A 101 -6.39 -7.18 8.22
CA ALA A 101 -5.69 -8.46 8.23
C ALA A 101 -5.31 -8.89 9.65
N PRO A 102 -5.41 -10.19 10.01
CA PRO A 102 -5.15 -10.67 11.38
C PRO A 102 -3.77 -10.30 11.94
N LYS A 103 -2.75 -10.33 11.10
CA LYS A 103 -1.36 -10.06 11.48
C LYS A 103 -0.95 -8.59 11.25
N TRP A 104 -1.49 -7.96 10.22
CA TRP A 104 -1.00 -6.66 9.71
C TRP A 104 -1.94 -5.50 10.01
N ASN A 105 -3.13 -5.79 10.59
CA ASN A 105 -4.17 -4.80 10.85
C ASN A 105 -4.72 -4.15 9.57
N VAL A 106 -4.99 -2.85 9.57
CA VAL A 106 -5.39 -2.10 8.37
C VAL A 106 -4.16 -1.54 7.66
N PRO A 107 -4.19 -1.32 6.33
CA PRO A 107 -3.02 -0.89 5.56
C PRO A 107 -2.33 0.37 6.10
N ILE A 108 -3.10 1.41 6.43
CA ILE A 108 -2.51 2.67 6.93
C ILE A 108 -1.80 2.49 8.28
N TYR A 109 -2.30 1.60 9.16
CA TYR A 109 -1.60 1.24 10.39
C TYR A 109 -0.31 0.47 10.07
N ALA A 110 -0.35 -0.46 9.11
CA ALA A 110 0.82 -1.21 8.67
C ALA A 110 1.90 -0.30 8.08
N LEU A 111 1.52 0.71 7.29
CA LEU A 111 2.44 1.71 6.75
C LEU A 111 3.21 2.39 7.88
N TRP A 112 2.51 2.92 8.86
CA TRP A 112 3.11 3.69 9.94
C TRP A 112 3.93 2.83 10.91
N GLU A 113 3.41 1.66 11.32
CA GLU A 113 4.09 0.79 12.31
C GLU A 113 5.36 0.14 11.76
N ASN A 114 5.43 -0.11 10.44
CA ASN A 114 6.57 -0.77 9.80
C ASN A 114 7.54 0.19 9.12
N SER A 115 7.21 1.48 9.05
CA SER A 115 8.08 2.46 8.41
C SER A 115 9.39 2.62 9.18
N VAL A 116 10.48 2.69 8.42
CA VAL A 116 11.83 3.00 8.92
C VAL A 116 12.27 4.41 8.53
N VAL A 117 11.42 5.11 7.78
CA VAL A 117 11.62 6.50 7.35
C VAL A 117 10.85 7.46 8.24
N SER A 118 11.14 8.75 8.12
CA SER A 118 10.42 9.76 8.87
C SER A 118 8.95 9.89 8.45
N ASP A 119 8.14 10.43 9.33
CA ASP A 119 6.73 10.70 9.06
C ASP A 119 6.54 11.67 7.88
N GLU A 120 7.47 12.62 7.72
CA GLU A 120 7.47 13.58 6.61
C GLU A 120 7.80 12.91 5.25
N GLU A 121 8.68 11.90 5.25
CA GLU A 121 9.02 11.16 4.03
C GLU A 121 7.83 10.33 3.51
N LEU A 122 6.87 10.00 4.37
CA LEU A 122 5.62 9.33 4.00
C LEU A 122 4.59 10.28 3.35
N ALA A 123 4.85 11.59 3.28
CA ALA A 123 3.92 12.58 2.76
C ALA A 123 3.31 12.22 1.38
N PRO A 124 4.06 11.70 0.38
CA PRO A 124 3.48 11.32 -0.90
C PRO A 124 2.40 10.22 -0.77
N PHE A 125 2.56 9.27 0.14
CA PHE A 125 1.53 8.27 0.42
C PHE A 125 0.33 8.88 1.15
N TYR A 126 0.58 9.77 2.11
CA TYR A 126 -0.49 10.48 2.81
C TYR A 126 -1.32 11.37 1.86
N ASP A 127 -0.67 12.04 0.89
CA ASP A 127 -1.38 12.85 -0.11
C ASP A 127 -2.42 12.03 -0.87
N VAL A 128 -2.08 10.80 -1.21
CA VAL A 128 -3.01 9.86 -1.86
C VAL A 128 -4.04 9.33 -0.87
N LEU A 129 -3.61 8.75 0.25
CA LEU A 129 -4.51 8.09 1.21
C LEU A 129 -5.60 9.02 1.72
N PHE A 130 -5.22 10.23 2.14
CA PHE A 130 -6.17 11.22 2.69
C PHE A 130 -7.06 11.88 1.63
N SER A 131 -6.81 11.63 0.34
CA SER A 131 -7.73 12.06 -0.74
C SER A 131 -8.90 11.10 -0.96
N TYR A 132 -8.91 9.93 -0.33
CA TYR A 132 -9.99 8.95 -0.44
C TYR A 132 -10.95 9.05 0.76
N PRO A 133 -12.27 8.99 0.52
CA PRO A 133 -13.26 8.98 1.59
C PRO A 133 -13.31 7.63 2.32
N GLY A 134 -13.81 7.66 3.55
CA GLY A 134 -14.19 6.44 4.26
C GLY A 134 -13.07 5.72 4.99
N ILE A 135 -11.95 6.38 5.30
CA ILE A 135 -10.94 5.80 6.20
C ILE A 135 -11.57 5.56 7.57
N ASP A 136 -11.53 4.30 8.05
CA ASP A 136 -12.02 3.91 9.38
C ASP A 136 -10.97 4.20 10.46
N TRP A 137 -11.08 5.35 11.08
CA TRP A 137 -10.21 5.77 12.18
C TRP A 137 -10.55 5.11 13.51
N ASP A 138 -11.73 4.52 13.64
CA ASP A 138 -12.20 3.90 14.87
C ASP A 138 -11.91 2.41 14.94
N VAL A 139 -11.29 1.85 13.89
CA VAL A 139 -10.83 0.46 13.88
C VAL A 139 -9.87 0.20 15.04
N ILE A 140 -10.13 -0.86 15.82
CA ILE A 140 -9.25 -1.24 16.92
C ILE A 140 -7.96 -1.85 16.35
N VAL A 141 -6.83 -1.19 16.56
CA VAL A 141 -5.53 -1.60 16.02
C VAL A 141 -4.69 -2.39 17.02
N LYS A 142 -4.80 -2.10 18.31
CA LYS A 142 -4.10 -2.86 19.36
C LYS A 142 -4.73 -2.67 20.73
N LYS A 143 -4.15 -3.33 21.74
CA LYS A 143 -4.43 -3.05 23.14
C LYS A 143 -3.25 -2.29 23.77
N VAL A 144 -3.53 -1.15 24.38
CA VAL A 144 -2.56 -0.38 25.17
C VAL A 144 -2.91 -0.57 26.65
N PHE A 145 -1.99 -1.12 27.42
CA PHE A 145 -2.23 -1.50 28.83
C PHE A 145 -3.51 -2.33 29.03
N GLY A 146 -3.79 -3.24 28.09
CA GLY A 146 -4.98 -4.10 28.13
C GLY A 146 -6.27 -3.47 27.56
N VAL A 147 -6.28 -2.17 27.28
CA VAL A 147 -7.44 -1.44 26.76
C VAL A 147 -7.43 -1.47 25.23
N PRO A 148 -8.50 -1.92 24.57
CA PRO A 148 -8.64 -1.78 23.11
C PRO A 148 -8.49 -0.33 22.68
N THR A 149 -7.59 -0.07 21.76
CA THR A 149 -7.22 1.28 21.32
C THR A 149 -7.50 1.41 19.83
N SER A 150 -8.31 2.40 19.46
CA SER A 150 -8.59 2.72 18.06
C SER A 150 -7.35 3.29 17.36
N PHE A 151 -7.36 3.29 16.04
CA PHE A 151 -6.25 3.90 15.29
C PHE A 151 -6.19 5.41 15.55
N ARG A 152 -7.32 6.08 15.66
CA ARG A 152 -7.44 7.49 16.05
C ARG A 152 -6.76 7.76 17.39
N ASP A 153 -7.13 7.01 18.43
CA ASP A 153 -6.54 7.19 19.76
C ASP A 153 -5.05 6.88 19.77
N TYR A 154 -4.64 5.88 18.97
CA TYR A 154 -3.25 5.52 18.86
C TYR A 154 -2.41 6.62 18.22
N VAL A 155 -2.90 7.24 17.13
CA VAL A 155 -2.25 8.40 16.48
C VAL A 155 -2.19 9.59 17.43
N ASN A 156 -3.26 9.88 18.19
CA ASN A 156 -3.28 10.95 19.21
C ASN A 156 -2.24 10.73 20.29
N HIS A 157 -2.09 9.51 20.80
CA HIS A 157 -1.04 9.19 21.78
C HIS A 157 0.37 9.29 21.20
N ALA A 158 0.52 9.01 19.92
CA ALA A 158 1.80 9.05 19.21
C ALA A 158 2.09 10.38 18.51
N ALA A 159 1.33 11.44 18.74
CA ALA A 159 1.39 12.73 18.01
C ALA A 159 2.80 13.34 17.91
N LYS A 160 3.63 13.17 18.93
CA LYS A 160 5.03 13.63 18.90
C LYS A 160 5.93 12.81 17.98
N ARG A 161 5.56 11.57 17.73
CA ARG A 161 6.33 10.60 16.91
C ARG A 161 5.87 10.61 15.45
N CYS A 162 4.61 10.98 15.20
CA CYS A 162 4.02 11.08 13.88
C CYS A 162 3.22 12.38 13.70
N PRO A 163 3.88 13.56 13.76
CA PRO A 163 3.20 14.85 13.75
C PRO A 163 2.44 15.10 12.44
N GLU A 164 2.95 14.67 11.32
CA GLU A 164 2.31 14.84 10.01
C GLU A 164 1.07 13.95 9.85
N LEU A 165 1.16 12.68 10.22
CA LEU A 165 0.01 11.79 10.25
C LEU A 165 -1.09 12.31 11.20
N HIS A 166 -0.67 12.77 12.40
CA HIS A 166 -1.59 13.33 13.39
C HIS A 166 -2.32 14.57 12.85
N ARG A 167 -1.57 15.53 12.28
CA ARG A 167 -2.12 16.74 11.68
C ARG A 167 -3.12 16.40 10.57
N ARG A 168 -2.75 15.53 9.64
CA ARG A 168 -3.61 15.12 8.50
C ARG A 168 -4.85 14.36 8.94
N MET A 169 -4.74 13.51 9.96
CA MET A 169 -5.89 12.83 10.52
C MET A 169 -6.92 13.83 11.06
N HIS A 170 -6.48 14.83 11.82
CA HIS A 170 -7.39 15.86 12.35
C HIS A 170 -8.03 16.68 11.25
N ASP A 171 -7.25 17.12 10.26
CA ASP A 171 -7.76 17.84 9.10
C ASP A 171 -8.79 17.01 8.32
N TYR A 172 -8.51 15.73 8.08
CA TYR A 172 -9.45 14.81 7.44
C TYR A 172 -10.76 14.62 8.23
N LEU A 173 -10.67 14.50 9.55
CA LEU A 173 -11.86 14.33 10.41
C LEU A 173 -12.70 15.60 10.49
N GLU A 174 -12.09 16.77 10.37
CA GLU A 174 -12.79 18.06 10.44
C GLU A 174 -13.34 18.49 9.06
N ASN A 175 -12.54 18.34 8.00
CA ASN A 175 -12.81 18.92 6.69
C ASN A 175 -13.15 17.87 5.61
N GLY A 176 -12.98 16.58 5.90
CA GLY A 176 -13.12 15.50 4.92
C GLY A 176 -11.86 15.27 4.07
N PRO A 177 -11.99 14.47 3.00
CA PRO A 177 -10.87 14.13 2.13
C PRO A 177 -10.22 15.35 1.49
N SER A 178 -8.90 15.35 1.40
CA SER A 178 -8.13 16.36 0.66
C SER A 178 -8.34 16.23 -0.86
N PRO A 179 -8.02 17.26 -1.65
CA PRO A 179 -7.99 17.13 -3.11
C PRO A 179 -7.07 16.01 -3.56
N ARG A 180 -7.47 15.29 -4.62
CA ARG A 180 -6.63 14.23 -5.19
C ARG A 180 -5.34 14.82 -5.75
N PRO A 181 -4.18 14.20 -5.47
CA PRO A 181 -2.93 14.59 -6.10
C PRO A 181 -2.98 14.32 -7.61
N VAL A 182 -2.36 15.20 -8.38
CA VAL A 182 -2.18 15.04 -9.82
C VAL A 182 -0.75 14.61 -10.06
N PHE A 183 -0.59 13.49 -10.76
CA PHE A 183 0.72 12.97 -11.15
C PHE A 183 0.91 13.19 -12.65
N ASP A 184 1.99 13.86 -13.01
CA ASP A 184 2.40 14.09 -14.40
C ASP A 184 2.94 12.80 -15.06
#